data_6c83c9ed1c9435636dba02e94a9ccad3
#
_entry.id   6c83c9ed1c9435636dba02e94a9ccad3
#
_cell.length_a   1.000
_cell.length_b   1.000
_cell.length_c   1.000
_cell.angle_alpha   90.00
_cell.angle_beta   90.00
_cell.angle_gamma   90.00
#
_symmetry.space_group_name_H-M   'P 1'
#
loop_
_entity.id
_entity.type
_entity.pdbx_description
1 polymer ?
#
loop_
_entity_poly.entity_id
_entity_poly.type
_entity_poly.pdbx_seq_one_letter_code
_entity_poly.pdbx_strand_id
1 'polypeptide(L)'
;MQVSTSAFYAWAKTPEDTDKKILQKQLEAKAIELFEDNKNVYGSRRLSEAFIKEDIQVGRYKARQLMKKLGLKARYPKRFKVTTDSDHNEAISPNLLNRQFDVAAPNKVWTTDISYVWTLEGWLYVAIVIDLFSRQVVGWSIDDHMRTSLCVNALHMAFWRRKPEPDLVHHSDRGSQYASHEYRSHLGVMKMQQSMSRKGDCWDNAPTERFFRSLKHEQLNYEKFRTKEAAKLSIIDYLAFYNGKRIHSTLSYQSPLEFEREFYKKSA
;
A
#
# COMPACT_ATOMS: atom_id res chain seq x y z
N MET A 1 -11.43 -28.93 -40.94
CA MET A 1 -11.34 -29.97 -39.91
C MET A 1 -12.43 -31.00 -40.18
N GLN A 2 -12.07 -32.25 -40.40
CA GLN A 2 -13.07 -33.32 -40.48
C GLN A 2 -13.34 -33.86 -39.08
N VAL A 3 -14.51 -33.56 -38.54
CA VAL A 3 -14.97 -34.09 -37.24
C VAL A 3 -15.83 -35.31 -37.53
N SER A 4 -15.66 -36.42 -36.82
CA SER A 4 -16.50 -37.59 -37.00
C SER A 4 -17.96 -37.28 -36.64
N THR A 5 -18.91 -37.88 -37.37
CA THR A 5 -20.36 -37.69 -37.11
C THR A 5 -20.76 -38.08 -35.69
N SER A 6 -20.16 -39.13 -35.13
CA SER A 6 -20.36 -39.52 -33.72
C SER A 6 -19.89 -38.47 -32.72
N ALA A 7 -18.74 -37.84 -32.96
CA ALA A 7 -18.22 -36.77 -32.11
C ALA A 7 -19.08 -35.50 -32.19
N PHE A 8 -19.62 -35.19 -33.37
CA PHE A 8 -20.56 -34.09 -33.56
C PHE A 8 -21.86 -34.31 -32.78
N TYR A 9 -22.48 -35.49 -32.91
CA TYR A 9 -23.72 -35.78 -32.16
C TYR A 9 -23.51 -35.92 -30.66
N ALA A 10 -22.38 -36.41 -30.21
CA ALA A 10 -22.02 -36.42 -28.76
C ALA A 10 -21.87 -34.99 -28.22
N TRP A 11 -21.23 -34.11 -28.99
CA TRP A 11 -21.13 -32.69 -28.65
C TRP A 11 -22.50 -31.99 -28.68
N ALA A 12 -23.31 -32.22 -29.69
CA ALA A 12 -24.65 -31.62 -29.83
C ALA A 12 -25.66 -32.11 -28.77
N LYS A 13 -25.49 -33.32 -28.22
CA LYS A 13 -26.29 -33.87 -27.11
C LYS A 13 -25.78 -33.46 -25.71
N THR A 14 -24.61 -32.86 -25.64
CA THR A 14 -24.08 -32.43 -24.34
C THR A 14 -24.88 -31.21 -23.85
N PRO A 15 -25.55 -31.26 -22.69
CA PRO A 15 -26.30 -30.11 -22.18
C PRO A 15 -25.41 -28.88 -22.14
N GLU A 16 -25.94 -27.72 -22.48
CA GLU A 16 -25.19 -26.44 -22.53
C GLU A 16 -24.63 -26.08 -21.17
N ASP A 17 -25.31 -26.49 -20.10
CA ASP A 17 -24.92 -26.27 -18.70
C ASP A 17 -24.74 -27.60 -17.94
N THR A 18 -23.59 -28.24 -18.12
CA THR A 18 -23.14 -29.29 -17.17
C THR A 18 -22.71 -28.65 -15.87
N ASP A 19 -22.85 -29.33 -14.71
CA ASP A 19 -22.39 -28.84 -13.39
C ASP A 19 -20.97 -28.28 -13.42
N LYS A 20 -20.10 -28.89 -14.23
CA LYS A 20 -18.72 -28.42 -14.43
C LYS A 20 -18.65 -27.06 -15.14
N LYS A 21 -19.53 -26.80 -16.09
CA LYS A 21 -19.59 -25.51 -16.81
C LYS A 21 -20.20 -24.43 -15.92
N ILE A 22 -21.22 -24.79 -15.13
CA ILE A 22 -21.83 -23.89 -14.16
C ILE A 22 -20.79 -23.47 -13.12
N LEU A 23 -20.07 -24.42 -12.52
CA LEU A 23 -19.00 -24.14 -11.57
C LEU A 23 -17.89 -23.27 -12.18
N GLN A 24 -17.52 -23.54 -13.44
CA GLN A 24 -16.51 -22.74 -14.13
C GLN A 24 -16.98 -21.28 -14.33
N LYS A 25 -18.25 -21.06 -14.74
CA LYS A 25 -18.85 -19.72 -14.87
C LYS A 25 -18.87 -18.98 -13.53
N GLN A 26 -19.22 -19.67 -12.44
CA GLN A 26 -19.20 -19.10 -11.06
C GLN A 26 -17.79 -18.67 -10.65
N LEU A 27 -16.78 -19.49 -10.91
CA LEU A 27 -15.39 -19.15 -10.63
C LEU A 27 -14.91 -17.96 -11.47
N GLU A 28 -15.35 -17.83 -12.70
CA GLU A 28 -15.02 -16.71 -13.59
C GLU A 28 -15.67 -15.41 -13.10
N ALA A 29 -16.94 -15.45 -12.73
CA ALA A 29 -17.64 -14.30 -12.15
C ALA A 29 -16.98 -13.85 -10.83
N LYS A 30 -16.66 -14.81 -9.94
CA LYS A 30 -15.98 -14.49 -8.68
C LYS A 30 -14.55 -13.96 -8.89
N ALA A 31 -13.84 -14.41 -9.94
CA ALA A 31 -12.52 -13.86 -10.28
C ALA A 31 -12.60 -12.39 -10.69
N ILE A 32 -13.62 -12.00 -11.45
CA ILE A 32 -13.86 -10.60 -11.85
C ILE A 32 -14.18 -9.77 -10.61
N GLU A 33 -15.15 -10.21 -9.80
CA GLU A 33 -15.54 -9.53 -8.56
C GLU A 33 -14.34 -9.28 -7.64
N LEU A 34 -13.58 -10.33 -7.29
CA LEU A 34 -12.39 -10.20 -6.44
C LEU A 34 -11.31 -9.30 -7.05
N PHE A 35 -11.19 -9.28 -8.37
CA PHE A 35 -10.22 -8.43 -9.05
C PHE A 35 -10.63 -6.96 -9.01
N GLU A 36 -11.89 -6.65 -9.26
CA GLU A 36 -12.46 -5.29 -9.23
C GLU A 36 -12.52 -4.72 -7.82
N ASP A 37 -12.98 -5.49 -6.85
CA ASP A 37 -13.01 -5.13 -5.42
C ASP A 37 -11.64 -4.75 -4.87
N ASN A 38 -10.60 -5.30 -5.47
CA ASN A 38 -9.21 -5.00 -5.13
C ASN A 38 -8.55 -4.03 -6.14
N LYS A 39 -9.33 -3.10 -6.71
CA LYS A 39 -8.85 -1.98 -7.55
C LYS A 39 -8.01 -2.43 -8.77
N ASN A 40 -8.24 -3.65 -9.27
CA ASN A 40 -7.49 -4.23 -10.39
C ASN A 40 -5.96 -4.35 -10.15
N VAL A 41 -5.53 -4.46 -8.89
CA VAL A 41 -4.09 -4.51 -8.55
C VAL A 41 -3.58 -5.90 -8.20
N TYR A 42 -4.47 -6.90 -8.09
CA TYR A 42 -4.08 -8.25 -7.73
C TYR A 42 -3.61 -9.05 -8.94
N GLY A 43 -2.34 -9.46 -8.92
CA GLY A 43 -1.85 -10.54 -9.80
C GLY A 43 -2.25 -11.92 -9.28
N SER A 44 -1.95 -12.97 -10.04
CA SER A 44 -2.40 -14.33 -9.75
C SER A 44 -2.08 -14.86 -8.34
N ARG A 45 -1.01 -14.38 -7.68
CA ARG A 45 -0.70 -14.77 -6.29
C ARG A 45 -1.72 -14.20 -5.32
N ARG A 46 -1.95 -12.88 -5.35
CA ARG A 46 -2.91 -12.24 -4.46
C ARG A 46 -4.35 -12.63 -4.79
N LEU A 47 -4.67 -12.85 -6.06
CA LEU A 47 -5.99 -13.32 -6.48
C LEU A 47 -6.26 -14.75 -5.94
N SER A 48 -5.26 -15.65 -5.95
CA SER A 48 -5.34 -16.97 -5.33
C SER A 48 -5.61 -16.87 -3.82
N GLU A 49 -4.89 -15.99 -3.11
CA GLU A 49 -5.11 -15.77 -1.67
C GLU A 49 -6.48 -15.15 -1.38
N ALA A 50 -6.96 -14.25 -2.24
CA ALA A 50 -8.30 -13.68 -2.12
C ALA A 50 -9.40 -14.75 -2.29
N PHE A 51 -9.24 -15.70 -3.20
CA PHE A 51 -10.13 -16.85 -3.31
C PHE A 51 -10.12 -17.73 -2.05
N ILE A 52 -8.93 -18.00 -1.51
CA ILE A 52 -8.79 -18.82 -0.28
C ILE A 52 -9.47 -18.15 0.92
N LYS A 53 -9.40 -16.82 1.04
CA LYS A 53 -10.11 -16.04 2.08
C LYS A 53 -11.65 -16.14 1.99
N GLU A 54 -12.16 -16.51 0.83
CA GLU A 54 -13.60 -16.76 0.58
C GLU A 54 -13.92 -18.27 0.58
N ASP A 55 -13.06 -19.08 1.20
CA ASP A 55 -13.18 -20.54 1.27
C ASP A 55 -13.22 -21.26 -0.08
N ILE A 56 -12.77 -20.59 -1.16
CA ILE A 56 -12.72 -21.15 -2.51
C ILE A 56 -11.30 -21.61 -2.84
N GLN A 57 -11.08 -22.90 -2.99
CA GLN A 57 -9.76 -23.50 -3.25
C GLN A 57 -9.30 -23.28 -4.71
N VAL A 58 -8.70 -22.12 -4.97
CA VAL A 58 -8.13 -21.74 -6.28
C VAL A 58 -6.64 -21.48 -6.13
N GLY A 59 -5.81 -22.45 -6.52
CA GLY A 59 -4.37 -22.29 -6.50
C GLY A 59 -3.86 -21.26 -7.53
N ARG A 60 -2.63 -20.77 -7.34
CA ARG A 60 -2.00 -19.73 -8.17
C ARG A 60 -2.05 -20.02 -9.67
N TYR A 61 -1.85 -21.28 -10.09
CA TYR A 61 -1.88 -21.65 -11.50
C TYR A 61 -3.28 -21.46 -12.11
N LYS A 62 -4.32 -21.91 -11.41
CA LYS A 62 -5.71 -21.74 -11.82
C LYS A 62 -6.11 -20.27 -11.85
N ALA A 63 -5.72 -19.48 -10.83
CA ALA A 63 -5.94 -18.04 -10.82
C ALA A 63 -5.27 -17.36 -12.02
N ARG A 64 -4.04 -17.76 -12.40
CA ARG A 64 -3.37 -17.25 -13.59
C ARG A 64 -4.11 -17.60 -14.89
N GLN A 65 -4.66 -18.81 -14.99
CA GLN A 65 -5.45 -19.22 -16.16
C GLN A 65 -6.75 -18.43 -16.24
N LEU A 66 -7.45 -18.23 -15.12
CA LEU A 66 -8.66 -17.39 -15.05
C LEU A 66 -8.35 -15.96 -15.52
N MET A 67 -7.30 -15.34 -14.96
CA MET A 67 -6.89 -14.00 -15.38
C MET A 67 -6.60 -13.92 -16.88
N LYS A 68 -5.89 -14.92 -17.45
CA LYS A 68 -5.58 -14.96 -18.87
C LYS A 68 -6.86 -15.09 -19.72
N LYS A 69 -7.76 -15.99 -19.33
CA LYS A 69 -9.04 -16.25 -20.06
C LYS A 69 -9.93 -15.01 -20.04
N LEU A 70 -10.02 -14.33 -18.91
CA LEU A 70 -10.88 -13.16 -18.69
C LEU A 70 -10.23 -11.84 -19.10
N GLY A 71 -8.98 -11.85 -19.55
CA GLY A 71 -8.26 -10.62 -19.93
C GLY A 71 -7.90 -9.72 -18.74
N LEU A 72 -7.93 -10.23 -17.50
CA LEU A 72 -7.64 -9.47 -16.29
C LEU A 72 -6.14 -9.16 -16.21
N LYS A 73 -5.79 -7.87 -16.28
CA LYS A 73 -4.40 -7.39 -16.23
C LYS A 73 -4.20 -6.52 -15.00
N ALA A 74 -3.42 -7.03 -14.04
CA ALA A 74 -3.04 -6.26 -12.86
C ALA A 74 -2.26 -4.99 -13.27
N ARG A 75 -2.51 -3.91 -12.55
CA ARG A 75 -1.75 -2.66 -12.70
C ARG A 75 -0.31 -2.86 -12.24
N TYR A 76 0.67 -2.54 -13.11
CA TYR A 76 2.10 -2.71 -12.84
C TYR A 76 2.84 -1.37 -12.83
N PRO A 77 3.85 -1.20 -11.95
CA PRO A 77 4.66 0.01 -11.91
C PRO A 77 5.52 0.18 -13.16
N LYS A 78 5.52 1.41 -13.70
CA LYS A 78 6.52 1.88 -14.66
C LYS A 78 7.81 2.30 -13.92
N ARG A 79 8.95 2.47 -14.61
CA ARG A 79 10.25 2.83 -14.00
C ARG A 79 10.16 4.13 -13.20
N PHE A 80 10.88 4.20 -12.08
CA PHE A 80 10.90 5.29 -11.10
C PHE A 80 11.98 6.34 -11.39
N LYS A 81 11.79 7.60 -10.91
CA LYS A 81 12.75 8.71 -10.96
C LYS A 81 12.96 9.26 -9.55
N VAL A 82 14.22 9.44 -9.13
CA VAL A 82 14.59 10.00 -7.81
C VAL A 82 14.38 11.51 -7.80
N THR A 83 13.86 12.08 -6.71
CA THR A 83 13.45 13.49 -6.61
C THR A 83 13.73 14.18 -5.28
N THR A 84 14.52 13.59 -4.36
CA THR A 84 14.82 14.21 -3.06
C THR A 84 16.08 15.06 -3.15
N ASP A 85 15.97 16.35 -2.78
CA ASP A 85 17.10 17.23 -2.54
C ASP A 85 17.40 17.24 -1.04
N SER A 86 18.62 16.80 -0.67
CA SER A 86 19.08 16.67 0.72
C SER A 86 20.21 17.63 1.07
N ASP A 87 20.40 18.70 0.28
CA ASP A 87 21.50 19.66 0.49
C ASP A 87 21.01 20.88 1.27
N HIS A 88 21.07 20.79 2.60
CA HIS A 88 20.73 21.87 3.53
C HIS A 88 21.63 21.82 4.77
N ASN A 89 21.72 22.94 5.52
CA ASN A 89 22.57 23.11 6.72
C ASN A 89 21.91 22.69 8.04
N GLU A 90 20.76 22.02 8.00
CA GLU A 90 20.06 21.57 9.21
C GLU A 90 20.80 20.40 9.88
N ALA A 91 20.65 20.29 11.21
CA ALA A 91 21.24 19.22 11.99
C ALA A 91 20.64 17.85 11.63
N ILE A 92 21.50 16.88 11.33
CA ILE A 92 21.11 15.54 10.93
C ILE A 92 21.22 14.57 12.11
N SER A 93 20.13 13.86 12.41
CA SER A 93 20.13 12.81 13.43
C SER A 93 20.77 11.50 12.92
N PRO A 94 21.36 10.68 13.83
CA PRO A 94 21.95 9.40 13.43
C PRO A 94 20.91 8.44 12.85
N ASN A 95 21.34 7.49 12.01
CA ASN A 95 20.49 6.43 11.50
C ASN A 95 20.35 5.31 12.55
N LEU A 96 19.34 5.39 13.40
CA LEU A 96 19.04 4.38 14.42
C LEU A 96 18.37 3.13 13.81
N LEU A 97 17.58 3.30 12.74
CA LEU A 97 16.85 2.21 12.08
C LEU A 97 17.79 1.22 11.40
N ASN A 98 18.86 1.70 10.77
CA ASN A 98 19.87 0.89 10.07
C ASN A 98 19.31 -0.27 9.24
N ARG A 99 18.20 -0.03 8.49
CA ARG A 99 17.49 -1.00 7.66
C ARG A 99 16.90 -2.20 8.40
N GLN A 100 16.76 -2.13 9.71
CA GLN A 100 16.08 -3.16 10.51
C GLN A 100 14.57 -2.97 10.39
N PHE A 101 14.01 -3.42 9.27
CA PHE A 101 12.59 -3.22 8.96
C PHE A 101 11.67 -4.27 9.58
N ASP A 102 12.21 -5.33 10.16
CA ASP A 102 11.44 -6.33 10.90
C ASP A 102 11.34 -5.89 12.36
N VAL A 103 10.16 -5.40 12.72
CA VAL A 103 9.86 -4.83 14.03
C VAL A 103 8.95 -5.79 14.79
N ALA A 104 9.25 -6.05 16.06
CA ALA A 104 8.58 -7.12 16.82
C ALA A 104 7.18 -6.74 17.32
N ALA A 105 6.85 -5.46 17.42
CA ALA A 105 5.56 -5.00 17.97
C ALA A 105 5.12 -3.65 17.35
N PRO A 106 3.82 -3.34 17.37
CA PRO A 106 3.30 -2.05 16.94
C PRO A 106 3.91 -0.88 17.74
N ASN A 107 3.96 0.29 17.13
CA ASN A 107 4.38 1.54 17.77
C ASN A 107 5.81 1.53 18.35
N LYS A 108 6.72 0.74 17.78
CA LYS A 108 8.15 0.78 18.12
C LYS A 108 8.96 1.59 17.11
N VAL A 109 8.62 1.48 15.84
CA VAL A 109 9.29 2.22 14.76
C VAL A 109 8.26 2.74 13.79
N TRP A 110 8.26 4.04 13.57
CA TRP A 110 7.49 4.70 12.51
C TRP A 110 8.43 5.25 11.45
N THR A 111 8.02 5.17 10.20
CA THR A 111 8.71 5.80 9.08
C THR A 111 7.81 6.83 8.40
N THR A 112 8.41 7.89 7.89
CA THR A 112 7.69 9.00 7.27
C THR A 112 8.36 9.44 5.98
N ASP A 113 7.58 10.00 5.07
CA ASP A 113 8.06 10.60 3.83
C ASP A 113 6.95 11.47 3.20
N ILE A 114 7.33 12.30 2.22
CA ILE A 114 6.43 13.15 1.45
C ILE A 114 6.38 12.69 0.00
N SER A 115 5.20 12.74 -0.59
CA SER A 115 5.04 12.59 -2.03
C SER A 115 4.09 13.66 -2.57
N TYR A 116 3.96 13.72 -3.90
CA TYR A 116 3.12 14.71 -4.55
C TYR A 116 2.40 14.12 -5.77
N VAL A 117 1.28 14.75 -6.13
CA VAL A 117 0.48 14.46 -7.31
C VAL A 117 0.15 15.76 -8.04
N TRP A 118 0.17 15.70 -9.37
CA TRP A 118 -0.21 16.84 -10.21
C TRP A 118 -1.71 16.87 -10.45
N THR A 119 -2.30 18.07 -10.36
CA THR A 119 -3.68 18.35 -10.74
C THR A 119 -3.71 19.56 -11.68
N LEU A 120 -4.83 19.84 -12.33
CA LEU A 120 -4.96 21.06 -13.15
C LEU A 120 -4.94 22.36 -12.31
N GLU A 121 -5.15 22.25 -10.98
CA GLU A 121 -5.02 23.37 -10.03
C GLU A 121 -3.60 23.47 -9.42
N GLY A 122 -2.63 22.67 -9.90
CA GLY A 122 -1.25 22.64 -9.42
C GLY A 122 -0.94 21.42 -8.56
N TRP A 123 0.21 21.47 -7.88
CA TRP A 123 0.71 20.37 -7.04
C TRP A 123 -0.11 20.21 -5.77
N LEU A 124 -0.33 18.96 -5.38
CA LEU A 124 -0.87 18.55 -4.09
C LEU A 124 0.17 17.62 -3.45
N TYR A 125 0.49 17.88 -2.18
CA TYR A 125 1.50 17.14 -1.41
C TYR A 125 0.82 16.27 -0.36
N VAL A 126 1.41 15.12 -0.07
CA VAL A 126 0.95 14.19 0.95
C VAL A 126 2.12 13.72 1.78
N ALA A 127 2.06 13.97 3.09
CA ALA A 127 2.95 13.36 4.08
C ALA A 127 2.24 12.18 4.73
N ILE A 128 2.97 11.10 5.01
CA ILE A 128 2.46 9.93 5.69
C ILE A 128 3.36 9.50 6.83
N VAL A 129 2.80 8.79 7.80
CA VAL A 129 3.52 8.06 8.86
C VAL A 129 3.07 6.61 8.81
N ILE A 130 4.02 5.68 8.70
CA ILE A 130 3.79 4.24 8.62
C ILE A 130 4.38 3.56 9.86
N ASP A 131 3.60 2.71 10.51
CA ASP A 131 4.08 1.76 11.51
C ASP A 131 4.78 0.59 10.80
N LEU A 132 6.06 0.37 11.11
CA LEU A 132 6.84 -0.67 10.43
C LEU A 132 6.44 -2.08 10.80
N PHE A 133 5.84 -2.31 11.96
CA PHE A 133 5.37 -3.65 12.33
C PHE A 133 4.27 -4.13 11.40
N SER A 134 3.19 -3.35 11.30
CA SER A 134 2.00 -3.72 10.53
C SER A 134 1.98 -3.16 9.11
N ARG A 135 2.93 -2.28 8.75
CA ARG A 135 2.93 -1.50 7.51
C ARG A 135 1.70 -0.57 7.39
N GLN A 136 0.98 -0.36 8.47
CA GLN A 136 -0.20 0.49 8.51
C GLN A 136 0.19 1.97 8.39
N VAL A 137 -0.51 2.71 7.53
CA VAL A 137 -0.44 4.18 7.55
C VAL A 137 -1.24 4.66 8.75
N VAL A 138 -0.55 5.14 9.77
CA VAL A 138 -1.13 5.56 11.06
C VAL A 138 -1.43 7.05 11.13
N GLY A 139 -0.77 7.85 10.30
CA GLY A 139 -1.03 9.28 10.15
C GLY A 139 -0.77 9.77 8.73
N TRP A 140 -1.48 10.81 8.32
CA TRP A 140 -1.27 11.49 7.04
C TRP A 140 -1.72 12.94 7.11
N SER A 141 -1.18 13.77 6.22
CA SER A 141 -1.65 15.11 5.94
C SER A 141 -1.55 15.39 4.46
N ILE A 142 -2.50 16.15 3.91
CA ILE A 142 -2.56 16.49 2.49
C ILE A 142 -2.76 18.00 2.37
N ASP A 143 -1.87 18.67 1.63
CA ASP A 143 -1.90 20.12 1.48
C ASP A 143 -1.37 20.57 0.10
N ASP A 144 -1.56 21.83 -0.25
CA ASP A 144 -1.06 22.42 -1.49
C ASP A 144 0.37 22.93 -1.40
N HIS A 145 1.03 22.75 -0.25
CA HIS A 145 2.41 23.13 0.01
C HIS A 145 3.20 22.01 0.73
N MET A 146 4.52 22.05 0.58
CA MET A 146 5.44 21.07 1.20
C MET A 146 6.22 21.72 2.36
N ARG A 147 5.53 22.43 3.26
CA ARG A 147 6.13 23.04 4.44
C ARG A 147 6.25 22.04 5.59
N THR A 148 7.02 22.37 6.62
CA THR A 148 7.16 21.54 7.84
C THR A 148 5.82 21.21 8.48
N SER A 149 4.86 22.15 8.46
CA SER A 149 3.50 21.96 8.98
C SER A 149 2.77 20.75 8.38
N LEU A 150 3.02 20.41 7.10
CA LEU A 150 2.46 19.21 6.47
C LEU A 150 2.92 17.94 7.20
N CYS A 151 4.22 17.84 7.52
CA CYS A 151 4.79 16.70 8.22
C CYS A 151 4.35 16.66 9.69
N VAL A 152 4.31 17.82 10.35
CA VAL A 152 3.84 17.97 11.73
C VAL A 152 2.38 17.51 11.86
N ASN A 153 1.51 17.90 10.94
CA ASN A 153 0.11 17.47 10.97
C ASN A 153 -0.04 15.95 10.81
N ALA A 154 0.75 15.33 9.92
CA ALA A 154 0.77 13.87 9.77
C ALA A 154 1.26 13.16 11.04
N LEU A 155 2.32 13.68 11.66
CA LEU A 155 2.87 13.20 12.93
C LEU A 155 1.84 13.31 14.07
N HIS A 156 1.20 14.47 14.22
CA HIS A 156 0.15 14.69 15.22
C HIS A 156 -1.02 13.70 15.05
N MET A 157 -1.50 13.52 13.83
CA MET A 157 -2.55 12.53 13.56
C MET A 157 -2.11 11.13 14.02
N ALA A 158 -0.88 10.70 13.68
CA ALA A 158 -0.35 9.41 14.09
C ALA A 158 -0.27 9.30 15.62
N PHE A 159 0.29 10.32 16.28
CA PHE A 159 0.48 10.34 17.73
C PHE A 159 -0.84 10.23 18.49
N TRP A 160 -1.82 11.06 18.16
CA TRP A 160 -3.09 11.08 18.88
C TRP A 160 -3.95 9.84 18.62
N ARG A 161 -3.81 9.22 17.45
CA ARG A 161 -4.52 7.97 17.13
C ARG A 161 -3.89 6.75 17.82
N ARG A 162 -2.57 6.75 17.98
CA ARG A 162 -1.83 5.57 18.43
C ARG A 162 -1.38 5.65 19.89
N LYS A 163 -1.17 6.85 20.39
CA LYS A 163 -0.65 7.12 21.75
C LYS A 163 0.52 6.20 22.11
N PRO A 164 1.60 6.22 21.32
CA PRO A 164 2.73 5.33 21.53
C PRO A 164 3.41 5.59 22.87
N GLU A 165 4.02 4.55 23.43
CA GLU A 165 4.94 4.70 24.55
C GLU A 165 6.16 5.56 24.16
N PRO A 166 6.82 6.20 25.14
CA PRO A 166 8.08 6.90 24.90
C PRO A 166 9.12 6.04 24.17
N ASP A 167 10.13 6.70 23.57
CA ASP A 167 11.26 6.08 22.87
C ASP A 167 10.91 5.36 21.54
N LEU A 168 9.71 5.60 20.99
CA LEU A 168 9.42 5.22 19.61
C LEU A 168 10.45 5.83 18.66
N VAL A 169 11.07 5.02 17.79
CA VAL A 169 11.98 5.50 16.75
C VAL A 169 11.16 6.06 15.58
N HIS A 170 11.35 7.35 15.30
CA HIS A 170 10.72 8.02 14.16
C HIS A 170 11.75 8.28 13.06
N HIS A 171 11.67 7.53 11.97
CA HIS A 171 12.64 7.53 10.88
C HIS A 171 12.14 8.29 9.67
N SER A 172 12.99 9.14 9.09
CA SER A 172 12.72 9.89 7.85
C SER A 172 13.92 9.87 6.91
N ASP A 173 13.74 10.38 5.70
CA ASP A 173 14.86 10.86 4.89
C ASP A 173 15.47 12.14 5.50
N ARG A 174 16.46 12.75 4.79
CA ARG A 174 17.09 14.02 5.19
C ARG A 174 16.38 15.24 4.60
N GLY A 175 15.08 15.19 4.32
CA GLY A 175 14.36 16.36 3.87
C GLY A 175 14.39 17.49 4.90
N SER A 176 14.53 18.75 4.44
CA SER A 176 14.62 19.93 5.31
C SER A 176 13.44 20.05 6.28
N GLN A 177 12.26 19.58 5.91
CA GLN A 177 11.07 19.56 6.74
C GLN A 177 11.28 18.72 8.01
N TYR A 178 11.89 17.54 7.88
CA TYR A 178 12.17 16.60 8.99
C TYR A 178 13.39 17.02 9.80
N ALA A 179 14.36 17.70 9.19
CA ALA A 179 15.54 18.22 9.86
C ALA A 179 15.28 19.54 10.61
N SER A 180 14.15 20.23 10.34
CA SER A 180 13.81 21.52 10.92
C SER A 180 13.73 21.48 12.45
N HIS A 181 14.08 22.60 13.10
CA HIS A 181 13.94 22.75 14.56
C HIS A 181 12.49 22.54 15.01
N GLU A 182 11.51 23.05 14.24
CA GLU A 182 10.08 22.89 14.52
C GLU A 182 9.71 21.40 14.64
N TYR A 183 10.06 20.58 13.61
CA TYR A 183 9.73 19.16 13.60
C TYR A 183 10.39 18.40 14.76
N ARG A 184 11.68 18.69 15.02
CA ARG A 184 12.42 18.09 16.14
C ARG A 184 11.81 18.43 17.50
N SER A 185 11.33 19.67 17.68
CA SER A 185 10.65 20.08 18.91
C SER A 185 9.40 19.26 19.17
N HIS A 186 8.59 18.98 18.12
CA HIS A 186 7.42 18.09 18.25
C HIS A 186 7.81 16.67 18.65
N LEU A 187 8.85 16.08 18.02
CA LEU A 187 9.36 14.77 18.43
C LEU A 187 9.82 14.74 19.88
N GLY A 188 10.52 15.79 20.33
CA GLY A 188 10.96 15.92 21.72
C GLY A 188 9.81 15.98 22.72
N VAL A 189 8.77 16.78 22.45
CA VAL A 189 7.55 16.83 23.28
C VAL A 189 6.86 15.47 23.34
N MET A 190 6.84 14.73 22.24
CA MET A 190 6.25 13.40 22.16
C MET A 190 7.17 12.29 22.68
N LYS A 191 8.36 12.62 23.15
CA LYS A 191 9.40 11.68 23.64
C LYS A 191 9.75 10.60 22.61
N MET A 192 9.85 10.99 21.33
CA MET A 192 10.25 10.12 20.23
C MET A 192 11.73 10.29 19.89
N GLN A 193 12.39 9.22 19.48
CA GLN A 193 13.77 9.24 19.03
C GLN A 193 13.83 9.50 17.52
N GLN A 194 14.43 10.61 17.12
CA GLN A 194 14.61 10.89 15.70
C GLN A 194 15.70 10.03 15.09
N SER A 195 15.41 9.46 13.93
CA SER A 195 16.34 8.71 13.09
C SER A 195 16.27 9.24 11.65
N MET A 196 17.41 9.39 10.97
CA MET A 196 17.43 9.86 9.58
C MET A 196 18.28 8.95 8.70
N SER A 197 17.87 8.79 7.45
CA SER A 197 18.59 8.04 6.42
C SER A 197 20.00 8.58 6.19
N ARG A 198 20.91 7.77 5.69
CA ARG A 198 22.23 8.23 5.21
C ARG A 198 22.08 9.11 3.96
N LYS A 199 23.05 10.02 3.72
CA LYS A 199 23.00 10.91 2.55
C LYS A 199 23.01 10.09 1.25
N GLY A 200 22.01 10.32 0.39
CA GLY A 200 21.90 9.66 -0.91
C GLY A 200 21.49 8.18 -0.86
N ASP A 201 21.15 7.65 0.31
CA ASP A 201 20.80 6.23 0.48
C ASP A 201 19.30 6.04 0.65
N CYS A 202 18.60 5.91 -0.48
CA CYS A 202 17.15 5.71 -0.54
C CYS A 202 16.69 4.38 0.09
N TRP A 203 17.58 3.39 0.19
CA TRP A 203 17.26 2.09 0.80
C TRP A 203 16.95 2.18 2.30
N ASP A 204 17.41 3.24 2.98
CA ASP A 204 17.19 3.41 4.41
C ASP A 204 15.72 3.70 4.75
N ASN A 205 14.91 4.20 3.78
CA ASN A 205 13.46 4.45 3.93
C ASN A 205 12.59 3.60 2.97
N ALA A 206 13.11 2.45 2.52
CA ALA A 206 12.49 1.60 1.52
C ALA A 206 11.00 1.20 1.79
N PRO A 207 10.53 0.95 3.04
CA PRO A 207 9.13 0.64 3.29
C PRO A 207 8.17 1.78 2.90
N THR A 208 8.54 3.04 3.22
CA THR A 208 7.73 4.23 2.91
C THR A 208 7.75 4.53 1.42
N GLU A 209 8.91 4.43 0.77
CA GLU A 209 9.03 4.54 -0.69
C GLU A 209 8.17 3.48 -1.40
N ARG A 210 8.15 2.26 -0.88
CA ARG A 210 7.30 1.17 -1.42
C ARG A 210 5.81 1.49 -1.29
N PHE A 211 5.39 2.13 -0.20
CA PHE A 211 4.02 2.59 -0.05
C PHE A 211 3.68 3.63 -1.13
N PHE A 212 4.47 4.68 -1.29
CA PHE A 212 4.22 5.70 -2.32
C PHE A 212 4.26 5.15 -3.73
N ARG A 213 5.16 4.21 -3.99
CA ARG A 213 5.17 3.48 -5.26
C ARG A 213 3.84 2.74 -5.48
N SER A 214 3.30 2.07 -4.46
CA SER A 214 2.01 1.40 -4.56
C SER A 214 0.87 2.40 -4.78
N LEU A 215 0.78 3.48 -4.00
CA LEU A 215 -0.21 4.54 -4.16
C LEU A 215 -0.22 5.09 -5.59
N LYS A 216 0.95 5.46 -6.12
CA LYS A 216 1.07 6.01 -7.47
C LYS A 216 0.68 5.00 -8.54
N HIS A 217 1.14 3.77 -8.44
CA HIS A 217 0.95 2.76 -9.51
C HIS A 217 -0.35 1.96 -9.39
N GLU A 218 -0.96 1.91 -8.24
CA GLU A 218 -2.22 1.19 -8.06
C GLU A 218 -3.43 2.12 -8.22
N GLN A 219 -3.27 3.44 -7.97
CA GLN A 219 -4.33 4.43 -7.99
C GLN A 219 -3.98 5.64 -8.85
N LEU A 220 -3.10 6.54 -8.41
CA LEU A 220 -2.98 7.90 -8.91
C LEU A 220 -2.58 8.01 -10.40
N ASN A 221 -1.74 7.11 -10.91
CA ASN A 221 -1.27 7.16 -12.32
C ASN A 221 -2.36 6.80 -13.35
N TYR A 222 -3.51 6.31 -12.91
CA TYR A 222 -4.65 5.95 -13.76
C TYR A 222 -5.73 7.02 -13.77
N GLU A 223 -5.55 8.08 -12.97
CA GLU A 223 -6.50 9.18 -12.84
C GLU A 223 -5.88 10.50 -13.34
N LYS A 224 -6.70 11.33 -13.94
CA LYS A 224 -6.34 12.72 -14.31
C LYS A 224 -7.15 13.66 -13.45
N PHE A 225 -6.53 14.25 -12.46
CA PHE A 225 -7.20 15.10 -11.49
C PHE A 225 -7.41 16.52 -12.06
N ARG A 226 -8.67 16.94 -12.14
CA ARG A 226 -9.00 18.33 -12.48
C ARG A 226 -8.79 19.25 -11.29
N THR A 227 -9.14 18.81 -10.08
CA THR A 227 -9.05 19.58 -8.84
C THR A 227 -8.18 18.90 -7.81
N LYS A 228 -7.62 19.69 -6.88
CA LYS A 228 -6.88 19.19 -5.70
C LYS A 228 -7.80 18.35 -4.81
N GLU A 229 -9.08 18.72 -4.68
CA GLU A 229 -10.03 17.99 -3.87
C GLU A 229 -10.30 16.56 -4.43
N ALA A 230 -10.44 16.42 -5.75
CA ALA A 230 -10.58 15.10 -6.38
C ALA A 230 -9.35 14.20 -6.11
N ALA A 231 -8.14 14.77 -6.20
CA ALA A 231 -6.91 14.03 -5.87
C ALA A 231 -6.84 13.64 -4.39
N LYS A 232 -7.26 14.54 -3.49
CA LYS A 232 -7.33 14.29 -2.04
C LYS A 232 -8.28 13.14 -1.71
N LEU A 233 -9.47 13.14 -2.28
CA LEU A 233 -10.44 12.05 -2.10
C LEU A 233 -9.91 10.70 -2.60
N SER A 234 -9.25 10.68 -3.76
CA SER A 234 -8.61 9.47 -4.31
C SER A 234 -7.49 8.95 -3.40
N ILE A 235 -6.67 9.84 -2.83
CA ILE A 235 -5.64 9.45 -1.86
C ILE A 235 -6.28 8.85 -0.60
N ILE A 236 -7.29 9.49 -0.03
CA ILE A 236 -7.97 9.00 1.19
C ILE A 236 -8.62 7.64 0.94
N ASP A 237 -9.28 7.45 -0.20
CA ASP A 237 -9.86 6.16 -0.60
C ASP A 237 -8.78 5.06 -0.72
N TYR A 238 -7.61 5.41 -1.30
CA TYR A 238 -6.50 4.47 -1.35
C TYR A 238 -5.93 4.14 0.03
N LEU A 239 -5.81 5.11 0.95
CA LEU A 239 -5.36 4.88 2.33
C LEU A 239 -6.28 3.91 3.07
N ALA A 240 -7.59 4.05 2.92
CA ALA A 240 -8.58 3.13 3.49
C ALA A 240 -8.44 1.72 2.89
N PHE A 241 -8.32 1.60 1.57
CA PHE A 241 -8.08 0.33 0.88
C PHE A 241 -6.76 -0.31 1.31
N TYR A 242 -5.66 0.47 1.35
CA TYR A 242 -4.33 -0.01 1.72
C TYR A 242 -4.30 -0.61 3.12
N ASN A 243 -4.87 0.10 4.09
CA ASN A 243 -4.89 -0.34 5.48
C ASN A 243 -5.86 -1.51 5.72
N GLY A 244 -7.05 -1.49 5.11
CA GLY A 244 -8.14 -2.38 5.45
C GLY A 244 -8.32 -3.61 4.57
N LYS A 245 -7.99 -3.51 3.27
CA LYS A 245 -8.27 -4.57 2.29
C LYS A 245 -7.03 -5.11 1.57
N ARG A 246 -6.07 -4.22 1.27
CA ARG A 246 -4.91 -4.59 0.46
C ARG A 246 -4.02 -5.60 1.18
N ILE A 247 -3.93 -6.82 0.64
CA ILE A 247 -3.08 -7.86 1.22
C ILE A 247 -1.60 -7.68 0.86
N HIS A 248 -0.74 -7.99 1.82
CA HIS A 248 0.72 -7.86 1.73
C HIS A 248 1.42 -9.21 1.89
N SER A 249 2.29 -9.56 0.96
CA SER A 249 3.06 -10.81 1.05
C SER A 249 3.99 -10.88 2.27
N THR A 250 4.48 -9.71 2.73
CA THR A 250 5.33 -9.61 3.94
C THR A 250 4.53 -9.73 5.24
N LEU A 251 3.21 -9.67 5.18
CA LEU A 251 2.28 -9.82 6.30
C LEU A 251 1.45 -11.11 6.15
N SER A 252 2.04 -12.16 5.61
CA SER A 252 1.34 -13.43 5.36
C SER A 252 0.04 -13.28 4.58
N TYR A 253 0.02 -12.38 3.58
CA TYR A 253 -1.15 -12.04 2.77
C TYR A 253 -2.34 -11.50 3.57
N GLN A 254 -2.07 -10.83 4.68
CA GLN A 254 -3.05 -10.06 5.43
C GLN A 254 -2.99 -8.58 5.05
N SER A 255 -4.07 -7.84 5.32
CA SER A 255 -4.02 -6.39 5.31
C SER A 255 -3.32 -5.86 6.57
N PRO A 256 -2.78 -4.63 6.57
CA PRO A 256 -2.17 -4.02 7.74
C PRO A 256 -3.02 -4.08 9.01
N LEU A 257 -4.32 -3.76 8.89
CA LEU A 257 -5.26 -3.81 10.01
C LEU A 257 -5.53 -5.23 10.50
N GLU A 258 -5.67 -6.21 9.60
CA GLU A 258 -5.86 -7.62 9.98
C GLU A 258 -4.64 -8.14 10.74
N PHE A 259 -3.43 -7.89 10.20
CA PHE A 259 -2.18 -8.35 10.79
C PHE A 259 -1.99 -7.79 12.22
N GLU A 260 -2.25 -6.50 12.42
CA GLU A 260 -2.11 -5.88 13.73
C GLU A 260 -3.19 -6.36 14.71
N ARG A 261 -4.42 -6.56 14.23
CA ARG A 261 -5.50 -7.11 15.06
C ARG A 261 -5.19 -8.53 15.56
N GLU A 262 -4.56 -9.36 14.73
CA GLU A 262 -4.13 -10.69 15.15
C GLU A 262 -3.02 -10.65 16.19
N PHE A 263 -2.10 -9.70 16.10
CA PHE A 263 -1.06 -9.51 17.12
C PHE A 263 -1.70 -9.24 18.49
N TYR A 264 -2.63 -8.32 18.59
CA TYR A 264 -3.29 -8.01 19.85
C TYR A 264 -4.16 -9.17 20.38
N LYS A 265 -4.79 -9.94 19.51
CA LYS A 265 -5.54 -11.13 19.93
C LYS A 265 -4.65 -12.24 20.54
N LYS A 266 -3.41 -12.35 20.08
CA LYS A 266 -2.44 -13.33 20.63
C LYS A 266 -1.77 -12.85 21.92
N SER A 267 -1.79 -11.55 22.16
CA SER A 267 -1.16 -10.90 23.33
C SER A 267 -2.14 -10.67 24.49
N ALA A 268 -3.44 -10.90 24.27
CA ALA A 268 -4.52 -10.84 25.25
C ALA A 268 -4.83 -12.24 25.82
#